data_89fb7d596119f546dc0fb9bd79e63b2f
#
_entry.id   89fb7d596119f546dc0fb9bd79e63b2f
#
_cell.length_a   1.000
_cell.length_b   1.000
_cell.length_c   1.000
_cell.angle_alpha   90.00
_cell.angle_beta   90.00
_cell.angle_gamma   90.00
#
_symmetry.space_group_name_H-M   'P 1'
#
loop_
_entity.id
_entity.type
_entity.pdbx_description
1 polymer ?
#
loop_
_entity_poly.entity_id
_entity_poly.type
_entity_poly.pdbx_seq_one_letter_code
_entity_poly.pdbx_strand_id
1 'polypeptide(L)' 'MKIPTETEIKAMNNTDGRTMYHSLEKEYKIKFEKEYIPEPGGEQVTLEDELISLAKHLREGKPSPWTMEDWKDVD' A
#
# COMPACT_ATOMS: atom_id res chain seq x y z
N MET A 1 -7.59 12.21 -6.73
CA MET A 1 -8.00 11.44 -5.56
C MET A 1 -7.28 11.94 -4.30
N LYS A 2 -8.00 12.07 -3.22
CA LYS A 2 -7.40 12.52 -1.96
C LYS A 2 -6.77 11.31 -1.24
N ILE A 3 -5.49 11.44 -0.90
CA ILE A 3 -4.79 10.39 -0.16
C ILE A 3 -5.14 10.51 1.32
N PRO A 4 -5.62 9.44 1.97
CA PRO A 4 -5.98 9.51 3.39
C PRO A 4 -4.75 9.63 4.27
N THR A 5 -4.93 10.25 5.44
CA THR A 5 -3.87 10.34 6.44
C THR A 5 -3.85 9.05 7.26
N GLU A 6 -2.78 8.84 8.02
CA GLU A 6 -2.67 7.69 8.92
C GLU A 6 -3.84 7.65 9.90
N THR A 7 -4.22 8.80 10.47
CA THR A 7 -5.33 8.89 11.39
C THR A 7 -6.64 8.48 10.74
N GLU A 8 -6.87 8.92 9.51
CA GLU A 8 -8.07 8.55 8.76
C GLU A 8 -8.10 7.04 8.48
N ILE A 9 -6.97 6.46 8.13
CA ILE A 9 -6.86 5.03 7.87
C ILE A 9 -7.18 4.23 9.14
N LYS A 10 -6.64 4.63 10.27
CA LYS A 10 -6.90 3.96 11.55
C LYS A 10 -8.36 4.03 11.98
N ALA A 11 -9.09 5.03 11.51
CA ALA A 11 -10.49 5.19 11.82
C ALA A 11 -11.42 4.41 10.89
N MET A 12 -10.89 3.80 9.83
CA MET A 12 -11.69 3.04 8.88
C MET A 12 -12.05 1.66 9.40
N ASN A 13 -13.28 1.21 9.08
CA ASN A 13 -13.66 -0.16 9.33
C ASN A 13 -13.09 -1.05 8.21
N ASN A 14 -13.24 -2.38 8.35
CA ASN A 14 -12.68 -3.33 7.37
C ASN A 14 -13.24 -3.12 5.96
N THR A 15 -14.51 -2.83 5.82
CA THR A 15 -15.14 -2.63 4.51
C THR A 15 -14.59 -1.40 3.83
N ASP A 16 -14.55 -0.28 4.55
CA ASP A 16 -14.00 0.96 4.03
C ASP A 16 -12.51 0.84 3.73
N GLY A 17 -11.79 0.12 4.59
CA GLY A 17 -10.37 -0.12 4.40
C GLY A 17 -10.07 -0.88 3.13
N ARG A 18 -10.85 -1.92 2.84
CA ARG A 18 -10.68 -2.71 1.61
C ARG A 18 -10.99 -1.88 0.37
N THR A 19 -12.04 -1.10 0.42
CA THR A 19 -12.41 -0.22 -0.69
C THR A 19 -11.30 0.80 -0.94
N MET A 20 -10.79 1.39 0.12
CA MET A 20 -9.69 2.34 0.02
C MET A 20 -8.42 1.69 -0.52
N TYR A 21 -8.12 0.47 -0.09
CA TYR A 21 -6.96 -0.28 -0.57
C TYR A 21 -6.99 -0.45 -2.08
N HIS A 22 -8.12 -0.89 -2.62
CA HIS A 22 -8.26 -1.04 -4.07
C HIS A 22 -8.13 0.28 -4.81
N SER A 23 -8.68 1.34 -4.24
CA SER A 23 -8.57 2.67 -4.84
C SER A 23 -7.13 3.16 -4.86
N LEU A 24 -6.43 3.00 -3.75
CA LEU A 24 -5.02 3.42 -3.63
C LEU A 24 -4.11 2.57 -4.53
N GLU A 25 -4.38 1.27 -4.61
CA GLU A 25 -3.62 0.37 -5.47
C GLU A 25 -3.76 0.79 -6.94
N LYS A 26 -4.96 1.13 -7.35
CA LYS A 26 -5.23 1.61 -8.70
C LYS A 26 -4.50 2.92 -8.98
N GLU A 27 -4.55 3.85 -8.04
CA GLU A 27 -3.85 5.13 -8.16
C GLU A 27 -2.33 4.93 -8.24
N TYR A 28 -1.82 4.00 -7.43
CA TYR A 28 -0.41 3.65 -7.44
C TYR A 28 0.02 3.15 -8.82
N LYS A 29 -0.77 2.23 -9.39
CA LYS A 29 -0.48 1.67 -10.71
C LYS A 29 -0.50 2.74 -11.80
N ILE A 30 -1.43 3.67 -11.71
CA ILE A 30 -1.52 4.77 -12.67
C ILE A 30 -0.32 5.71 -12.52
N LYS A 31 0.01 6.08 -11.29
CA LYS A 31 1.06 7.05 -11.00
C LYS A 31 2.47 6.52 -11.30
N PHE A 32 2.75 5.29 -10.91
CA PHE A 32 4.09 4.72 -11.03
C PHE A 32 4.23 3.71 -12.18
N GLU A 33 3.13 3.43 -12.88
CA GLU A 33 3.08 2.48 -14.01
C GLU A 33 3.54 1.08 -13.63
N LYS A 34 3.34 0.69 -12.38
CA LYS A 34 3.66 -0.65 -11.87
C LYS A 34 2.79 -0.96 -10.64
N GLU A 35 2.67 -2.25 -10.34
CA GLU A 35 1.90 -2.68 -9.19
C GLU A 35 2.65 -2.43 -7.89
N TYR A 36 1.89 -2.20 -6.82
CA TYR A 36 2.46 -2.05 -5.50
C TYR A 36 2.96 -3.40 -4.98
N ILE A 37 4.22 -3.43 -4.54
CA ILE A 37 4.84 -4.62 -3.97
C ILE A 37 5.28 -4.26 -2.55
N PRO A 38 4.70 -4.90 -1.53
CA PRO A 38 5.07 -4.62 -0.15
C PRO A 38 6.44 -5.20 0.21
N GLU A 39 6.97 -4.83 1.36
CA GLU A 39 8.24 -5.32 1.85
C GLU A 39 8.18 -6.83 2.10
N PRO A 40 9.13 -7.60 1.55
CA PRO A 40 9.15 -9.05 1.73
C PRO A 40 9.72 -9.47 3.07
N GLY A 41 9.40 -10.68 3.49
CA GLY A 41 9.99 -11.29 4.68
C GLY A 41 9.59 -10.70 6.01
N GLY A 42 8.63 -9.80 6.01
CA GLY A 42 8.14 -9.19 7.23
C GLY A 42 7.16 -10.10 7.96
N GLU A 43 6.78 -9.70 9.16
CA GLU A 43 5.71 -10.35 9.90
C GLU A 43 4.40 -10.11 9.15
N GLN A 44 3.35 -10.82 9.57
CA GLN A 44 2.04 -10.63 8.97
C GLN A 44 1.64 -9.15 9.02
N VAL A 45 1.42 -8.58 7.85
CA VAL A 45 1.03 -7.17 7.74
C VAL A 45 -0.48 -7.09 7.73
N THR A 46 -1.02 -6.17 8.51
CA THR A 46 -2.45 -5.95 8.54
C THR A 46 -2.87 -5.09 7.36
N LEU A 47 -4.16 -5.08 7.06
CA LEU A 47 -4.72 -4.20 6.03
C LEU A 47 -4.40 -2.74 6.34
N GLU A 48 -4.48 -2.37 7.62
CA GLU A 48 -4.17 -1.02 8.08
C GLU A 48 -2.73 -0.63 7.74
N ASP A 49 -1.77 -1.53 8.01
CA ASP A 49 -0.36 -1.29 7.71
C ASP A 49 -0.12 -1.12 6.22
N GLU A 50 -0.77 -1.94 5.40
CA GLU A 50 -0.65 -1.83 3.96
C GLU A 50 -1.24 -0.53 3.43
N LEU A 51 -2.37 -0.09 3.99
CA LEU A 51 -2.97 1.18 3.62
C LEU A 51 -2.06 2.35 3.96
N ILE A 52 -1.46 2.33 5.15
CA ILE A 52 -0.55 3.38 5.59
C ILE A 52 0.66 3.46 4.66
N SER A 53 1.25 2.30 4.35
CA SER A 53 2.41 2.22 3.46
C SER A 53 2.07 2.72 2.05
N LEU A 54 0.97 2.25 1.49
CA LEU A 54 0.54 2.61 0.15
C LEU A 54 0.25 4.10 0.04
N ALA A 55 -0.47 4.64 1.02
CA ALA A 55 -0.78 6.07 1.07
C ALA A 55 0.49 6.91 1.19
N LYS A 56 1.46 6.44 1.97
CA LYS A 56 2.73 7.13 2.14
C LYS A 56 3.49 7.24 0.82
N HIS A 57 3.60 6.14 0.08
CA HIS A 57 4.28 6.17 -1.21
C HIS A 57 3.61 7.13 -2.19
N LEU A 58 2.28 7.12 -2.21
CA LEU A 58 1.54 8.04 -3.08
C LEU A 58 1.72 9.50 -2.68
N ARG A 59 1.73 9.75 -1.38
CA ARG A 59 1.90 11.11 -0.85
C ARG A 59 3.29 11.66 -1.13
N GLU A 60 4.31 10.82 -0.96
CA GLU A 60 5.69 11.22 -1.18
C GLU A 60 6.08 11.22 -2.66
N GLY A 61 5.28 10.59 -3.51
CA GLY A 61 5.58 10.49 -4.94
C GLY A 61 6.72 9.54 -5.25
N LYS A 62 6.99 8.59 -4.36
CA LYS A 62 8.06 7.61 -4.55
C LYS A 62 7.48 6.20 -4.52
N PRO A 63 7.80 5.36 -5.52
CA PRO A 63 7.29 3.99 -5.54
C PRO A 63 8.02 3.12 -4.52
N SER A 64 7.43 1.98 -4.21
CA SER A 64 8.06 0.99 -3.35
C SER A 64 9.37 0.50 -4.00
N PRO A 65 10.47 0.37 -3.23
CA PRO A 65 11.72 -0.15 -3.77
C PRO A 65 11.72 -1.66 -3.99
N TRP A 66 10.70 -2.34 -3.46
CA TRP A 66 10.63 -3.80 -3.52
C TRP A 66 10.11 -4.29 -4.86
N THR A 67 10.60 -5.47 -5.28
CA THR A 67 10.20 -6.10 -6.54
C THR A 67 9.80 -7.54 -6.28
N MET A 68 9.25 -8.20 -7.29
CA MET A 68 8.91 -9.62 -7.18
C MET A 68 10.17 -10.47 -6.98
N GLU A 69 11.32 -9.99 -7.45
CA GLU A 69 12.60 -10.65 -7.20
C GLU A 69 12.89 -10.76 -5.70
N ASP A 70 12.59 -9.71 -4.96
CA ASP A 70 12.81 -9.69 -3.51
C ASP A 70 11.96 -10.71 -2.78
N TRP A 71 10.83 -11.11 -3.38
CA TRP A 71 9.91 -12.10 -2.80
C TRP A 71 10.30 -13.55 -3.08
N LYS A 72 11.21 -13.78 -4.03
CA LYS A 72 11.61 -15.15 -4.39
C LYS A 72 12.34 -15.88 -3.27
N ASP A 73 13.05 -15.14 -2.44
CA ASP A 73 13.82 -15.71 -1.34
C ASP A 73 13.06 -15.77 -0.02
N VAL A 74 11.76 -15.45 -0.07
CA VAL A 74 10.90 -15.47 1.10
C VAL A 74 10.13 -16.79 1.16
N ASP A 75 10.31 -17.51 2.23
CA ASP A 75 9.61 -18.78 2.46
C ASP A 75 8.29 -18.56 3.21
#